data_fad6f57276b5e1fcbbc5473ac47dcb20
#
_entry.id   fad6f57276b5e1fcbbc5473ac47dcb20
#
_cell.length_a   1.000
_cell.length_b   1.000
_cell.length_c   1.000
_cell.angle_alpha   90.00
_cell.angle_beta   90.00
_cell.angle_gamma   90.00
#
_symmetry.space_group_name_H-M   'P 1'
#
loop_
_entity.id
_entity.type
_entity.pdbx_description
1 polymer ?
#
loop_
_entity_poly.entity_id
_entity_poly.type
_entity_poly.pdbx_seq_one_letter_code
_entity_poly.pdbx_strand_id
1 'polypeptide(L)' 'QTYTAQIRYHGELYDVQIKSPTEIIFRGEMPLIPLGQSLVLYDGLKLVGAGIIDRVLYT' A
#
# COMPACT_ATOMS: atom_id res chain seq x y z
N GLN A 1 -3.32 10.67 -9.30
CA GLN A 1 -2.88 9.44 -9.93
C GLN A 1 -3.08 8.25 -9.00
N THR A 2 -3.56 7.14 -9.54
CA THR A 2 -3.86 5.94 -8.78
C THR A 2 -2.74 4.92 -8.93
N TYR A 3 -2.37 4.33 -7.82
CA TYR A 3 -1.35 3.28 -7.77
C TYR A 3 -1.96 2.03 -7.18
N THR A 4 -1.24 0.92 -7.27
CA THR A 4 -1.63 -0.31 -6.58
C THR A 4 -0.57 -0.65 -5.55
N ALA A 5 -1.01 -1.28 -4.46
CA ALA A 5 -0.12 -1.68 -3.38
C ALA A 5 -0.30 -3.16 -3.09
N GLN A 6 0.80 -3.81 -2.79
CA GLN A 6 0.81 -5.20 -2.35
C GLN A 6 1.47 -5.26 -0.99
N ILE A 7 0.76 -5.82 -0.01
CA ILE A 7 1.24 -5.86 1.36
C ILE A 7 2.02 -7.12 1.65
N ARG A 8 1.67 -8.17 0.98
CA ARG A 8 2.32 -9.46 1.16
C ARG A 8 2.87 -9.95 -0.15
N TYR A 9 3.85 -10.76 -0.04
CA TYR A 9 4.49 -11.49 -1.11
C TYR A 9 3.50 -12.15 -2.09
N HIS A 10 2.45 -12.78 -1.58
CA HIS A 10 1.37 -13.35 -2.41
C HIS A 10 0.05 -12.64 -2.19
N GLY A 11 0.09 -11.43 -1.73
CA GLY A 11 -1.11 -10.69 -1.40
C GLY A 11 -1.80 -10.13 -2.63
N GLU A 12 -3.05 -9.72 -2.43
CA GLU A 12 -3.80 -9.04 -3.47
C GLU A 12 -3.24 -7.65 -3.70
N LEU A 13 -3.56 -7.10 -4.85
CA LEU A 13 -3.24 -5.72 -5.17
C LEU A 13 -4.43 -4.85 -4.76
N TYR A 14 -4.14 -3.76 -4.07
CA TYR A 14 -5.16 -2.82 -3.62
C TYR A 14 -4.95 -1.47 -4.27
N ASP A 15 -6.03 -0.82 -4.65
CA ASP A 15 -5.95 0.53 -5.20
C ASP A 15 -5.65 1.51 -4.08
N VAL A 16 -4.63 2.33 -4.27
CA VAL A 16 -4.20 3.28 -3.26
C VAL A 16 -3.89 4.63 -3.91
N GLN A 17 -3.89 5.65 -3.08
CA GLN A 17 -3.48 6.99 -3.47
C GLN A 17 -2.29 7.37 -2.60
N ILE A 18 -1.28 7.98 -3.19
CA ILE A 18 -0.12 8.45 -2.44
C ILE A 18 -0.44 9.86 -1.94
N LYS A 19 -0.50 10.01 -0.62
CA LYS A 19 -0.76 11.29 0.00
C LYS A 19 0.55 12.07 0.20
N SER A 20 1.59 11.36 0.58
CA SER A 20 2.92 11.94 0.78
C SER A 20 3.95 10.83 0.58
N PRO A 21 5.25 11.16 0.58
CA PRO A 21 6.29 10.13 0.43
C PRO A 21 6.22 9.01 1.47
N THR A 22 5.57 9.25 2.61
CA THR A 22 5.49 8.25 3.68
C THR A 22 4.06 7.82 4.00
N GLU A 23 3.06 8.35 3.30
CA GLU A 23 1.66 8.06 3.60
C GLU A 23 0.90 7.64 2.36
N ILE A 24 0.15 6.57 2.46
CA ILE A 24 -0.74 6.14 1.40
C ILE A 24 -2.15 5.97 1.95
N ILE A 25 -3.13 6.13 1.08
CA ILE A 25 -4.54 5.99 1.43
C ILE A 25 -5.13 4.89 0.57
N PHE A 26 -5.74 3.90 1.21
CA PHE A 26 -6.45 2.84 0.49
C PHE A 26 -7.75 3.39 -0.06
N ARG A 27 -8.02 3.09 -1.31
CA ARG A 27 -9.25 3.50 -1.97
C ARG A 27 -10.18 2.30 -2.00
N GLY A 28 -11.31 2.42 -1.33
CA GLY A 28 -12.25 1.34 -1.23
C GLY A 28 -11.97 0.48 -0.01
N GLU A 29 -12.05 -0.83 -0.16
CA GLU A 29 -11.92 -1.74 0.96
C GLU A 29 -10.51 -1.82 1.49
N MET A 30 -10.35 -1.66 2.79
CA MET A 30 -9.06 -1.70 3.44
C MET A 30 -8.88 -3.02 4.17
N PRO A 31 -7.82 -3.78 3.90
CA PRO A 31 -7.58 -5.04 4.60
C PRO A 31 -7.06 -4.81 6.01
N LEU A 32 -7.03 -5.85 6.81
CA LEU A 32 -6.32 -5.83 8.08
C LEU A 32 -4.83 -5.88 7.76
N ILE A 33 -4.11 -4.89 8.25
CA ILE A 33 -2.70 -4.72 7.92
C ILE A 33 -1.83 -4.99 9.14
N PRO A 34 -1.05 -6.07 9.14
CA PRO A 34 -0.11 -6.31 10.24
C PRO A 34 1.08 -5.35 10.14
N LEU A 35 1.41 -4.71 11.25
CA LEU A 35 2.57 -3.84 11.29
C LEU A 35 3.86 -4.65 11.11
N GLY A 36 4.86 -4.01 10.55
CA GLY A 36 6.13 -4.67 10.29
C GLY A 36 6.21 -5.38 8.94
N GLN A 37 5.10 -5.46 8.22
CA GLN A 37 5.09 -6.04 6.89
C GLN A 37 5.58 -5.04 5.86
N SER A 38 6.19 -5.56 4.81
CA SER A 38 6.60 -4.73 3.68
C SER A 38 5.40 -4.39 2.81
N LEU A 39 5.43 -3.18 2.27
CA LEU A 39 4.43 -2.74 1.32
C LEU A 39 5.15 -2.34 0.04
N VAL A 40 4.65 -2.80 -1.08
CA VAL A 40 5.23 -2.52 -2.39
C VAL A 40 4.21 -1.77 -3.23
N LEU A 41 4.65 -0.69 -3.86
CA LEU A 41 3.80 0.15 -4.70
C LEU A 41 4.11 -0.04 -6.16
N TYR A 42 3.06 -0.12 -6.97
CA TYR A 42 3.17 -0.28 -8.41
C TYR A 42 2.38 0.80 -9.15
N ASP A 43 2.91 1.20 -10.27
CA ASP A 43 2.19 2.01 -11.26
C ASP A 43 2.01 1.09 -12.47
N GLY A 44 0.83 0.47 -12.57
CA GLY A 44 0.63 -0.60 -13.53
C GLY A 44 1.53 -1.79 -13.19
N LEU A 45 2.42 -2.13 -14.08
CA LEU A 45 3.37 -3.23 -13.87
C LEU A 45 4.73 -2.76 -13.36
N LYS A 46 4.88 -1.45 -13.19
CA LYS A 46 6.16 -0.88 -12.79
C LYS A 46 6.23 -0.70 -11.29
N LEU A 47 7.28 -1.24 -10.69
CA LEU A 47 7.56 -1.04 -9.27
C LEU A 47 8.01 0.40 -9.06
N VAL A 48 7.33 1.15 -8.21
CA VAL A 48 7.67 2.55 -7.94
C VAL A 48 8.14 2.83 -6.53
N GLY A 49 7.91 1.90 -5.60
CA GLY A 49 8.39 2.10 -4.24
C GLY A 49 8.09 0.94 -3.33
N ALA A 50 8.72 0.94 -2.18
CA ALA A 50 8.52 -0.07 -1.16
C ALA A 50 8.88 0.51 0.20
N GLY A 51 8.32 -0.06 1.25
CA GLY A 51 8.60 0.37 2.61
C GLY A 51 8.05 -0.59 3.63
N ILE A 52 8.37 -0.33 4.89
CA ILE A 52 7.87 -1.11 6.01
C ILE A 52 6.70 -0.38 6.63
N ILE A 53 5.62 -1.09 6.90
CA ILE A 53 4.44 -0.52 7.52
C ILE A 53 4.70 -0.38 9.02
N ASP A 54 4.71 0.84 9.52
CA ASP A 54 4.93 1.08 10.94
C ASP A 54 3.72 1.65 11.66
N ARG A 55 2.70 2.06 10.93
CA ARG A 55 1.50 2.61 11.53
C ARG A 55 0.32 2.53 10.57
N VAL A 56 -0.83 2.19 11.10
CA VAL A 56 -2.07 2.13 10.33
C VAL A 56 -3.15 2.92 11.05
N LEU A 57 -3.83 3.79 10.32
CA LEU A 57 -4.97 4.54 10.83
C LEU A 57 -6.22 4.01 10.16
N TYR A 58 -7.14 3.48 10.95
CA TYR A 58 -8.42 2.99 10.46
C TYR A 58 -9.48 4.05 10.71
N THR A 59 -10.29 4.31 9.72
CA THR A 59 -11.37 5.29 9.85
C THR A 59 -12.73 4.63 9.71
#